data_048018c12948c3a352e7a88ca8690587
#
_entry.id   048018c12948c3a352e7a88ca8690587
#
_cell.length_a   1.000
_cell.length_b   1.000
_cell.length_c   1.000
_cell.angle_alpha   90.00
_cell.angle_beta   90.00
_cell.angle_gamma   90.00
#
_symmetry.space_group_name_H-M   'P 1'
#
loop_
_entity.id
_entity.type
_entity.pdbx_description
1 polymer ?
#
loop_
_entity_poly.entity_id
_entity_poly.type
_entity_poly.pdbx_seq_one_letter_code
_entity_poly.pdbx_strand_id
1 'polypeptide(L)'
;MLFAILGHIMAQKATIYKVELSVSDMDRHYYETHKLTVAKHPSETDERLMVRLLAFAMNAQERLEMTKGLSTDDEPDIWLKSLSDELELWVALGLPSEKIVRQSCGKSDAVIVYSYGGHTAQMWWEKIKNSTTRFNNLQVVNLLEAETSALGQLASRAMKLQVNIQDGEVMVSVGESIVYLTPEIWKGV
;
A
#
# COMPACT_ATOMS: atom_id res chain seq x y z
N MET A 1 3.81 44.89 27.70
CA MET A 1 4.32 43.61 28.22
C MET A 1 3.62 42.49 27.41
N LEU A 2 4.27 42.09 26.34
CA LEU A 2 3.69 41.19 25.32
C LEU A 2 4.18 39.78 25.64
N PHE A 3 3.31 38.91 26.16
CA PHE A 3 3.64 37.49 26.37
C PHE A 3 3.51 36.77 25.04
N ALA A 4 4.65 36.45 24.42
CA ALA A 4 4.72 35.52 23.29
C ALA A 4 4.48 34.13 23.82
N ILE A 5 3.30 33.56 23.53
CA ILE A 5 3.02 32.10 23.72
C ILE A 5 3.75 31.39 22.60
N LEU A 6 4.95 30.88 22.87
CA LEU A 6 5.61 29.90 22.02
C LEU A 6 4.85 28.58 22.17
N GLY A 7 3.91 28.33 21.26
CA GLY A 7 3.32 27.02 21.10
C GLY A 7 4.39 26.05 20.67
N HIS A 8 4.83 25.17 21.57
CA HIS A 8 5.62 23.98 21.20
C HIS A 8 4.75 23.09 20.33
N ILE A 9 4.96 23.16 19.02
CA ILE A 9 4.46 22.13 18.11
C ILE A 9 5.29 20.88 18.41
N MET A 10 4.77 20.04 19.31
CA MET A 10 5.34 18.70 19.51
C MET A 10 5.15 17.94 18.21
N ALA A 11 6.22 17.74 17.46
CA ALA A 11 6.19 16.84 16.31
C ALA A 11 5.70 15.46 16.80
N GLN A 12 4.51 15.07 16.38
CA GLN A 12 3.94 13.77 16.75
C GLN A 12 4.85 12.68 16.21
N LYS A 13 5.34 11.81 17.09
CA LYS A 13 6.23 10.70 16.71
C LYS A 13 5.43 9.61 16.02
N ALA A 14 6.01 9.03 14.98
CA ALA A 14 5.44 7.84 14.33
C ALA A 14 5.28 6.69 15.34
N THR A 15 4.18 5.96 15.20
CA THR A 15 3.93 4.75 16.00
C THR A 15 4.57 3.55 15.33
N ILE A 16 5.33 2.77 16.09
CA ILE A 16 6.00 1.57 15.57
C ILE A 16 5.11 0.35 15.71
N TYR A 17 4.96 -0.38 14.63
CA TYR A 17 4.27 -1.66 14.54
C TYR A 17 5.28 -2.78 14.27
N LYS A 18 5.14 -3.89 14.98
CA LYS A 18 5.91 -5.12 14.78
C LYS A 18 5.00 -6.14 14.13
N VAL A 19 5.34 -6.55 12.92
CA VAL A 19 4.51 -7.44 12.11
C VAL A 19 5.31 -8.66 11.70
N GLU A 20 4.85 -9.84 12.08
CA GLU A 20 5.26 -11.10 11.49
C GLU A 20 4.25 -11.42 10.37
N LEU A 21 4.65 -11.20 9.14
CA LEU A 21 3.81 -11.34 7.94
C LEU A 21 4.16 -12.65 7.22
N SER A 22 3.29 -13.63 7.32
CA SER A 22 3.40 -14.89 6.57
C SER A 22 2.60 -14.80 5.30
N VAL A 23 3.25 -14.94 4.16
CA VAL A 23 2.64 -14.91 2.82
C VAL A 23 2.64 -16.31 2.24
N SER A 24 1.47 -16.77 1.81
CA SER A 24 1.26 -18.00 1.05
C SER A 24 0.53 -17.63 -0.24
N ASP A 25 1.29 -17.35 -1.28
CA ASP A 25 0.78 -16.96 -2.59
C ASP A 25 0.88 -18.16 -3.55
N MET A 26 -0.26 -18.80 -3.78
CA MET A 26 -0.34 -19.99 -4.63
C MET A 26 -0.27 -19.63 -6.11
N ASP A 27 -0.69 -18.41 -6.48
CA ASP A 27 -0.70 -17.94 -7.87
C ASP A 27 0.73 -17.68 -8.39
N ARG A 28 1.62 -17.20 -7.50
CA ARG A 28 3.03 -16.93 -7.81
C ARG A 28 4.00 -17.99 -7.27
N HIS A 29 3.50 -19.00 -6.54
CA HIS A 29 4.31 -20.01 -5.83
C HIS A 29 5.31 -19.39 -4.85
N TYR A 30 4.87 -18.37 -4.09
CA TYR A 30 5.68 -17.65 -3.12
C TYR A 30 5.23 -17.96 -1.69
N TYR A 31 6.14 -18.46 -0.84
CA TYR A 31 5.84 -18.90 0.53
C TYR A 31 6.95 -18.45 1.47
N GLU A 32 6.76 -17.29 2.13
CA GLU A 32 7.76 -16.69 3.01
C GLU A 32 7.14 -16.00 4.22
N THR A 33 7.94 -15.87 5.29
CA THR A 33 7.57 -15.09 6.47
C THR A 33 8.52 -13.91 6.65
N HIS A 34 7.94 -12.70 6.62
CA HIS A 34 8.66 -11.44 6.78
C HIS A 34 8.49 -10.90 8.21
N LYS A 35 9.59 -10.49 8.84
CA LYS A 35 9.57 -9.77 10.11
C LYS A 35 9.74 -8.28 9.84
N LEU A 36 8.64 -7.55 9.85
CA LEU A 36 8.59 -6.14 9.50
C LEU A 36 8.53 -5.25 10.75
N THR A 37 9.24 -4.13 10.68
CA THR A 37 9.09 -3.02 11.63
C THR A 37 8.60 -1.82 10.84
N VAL A 38 7.32 -1.48 11.03
CA VAL A 38 6.64 -0.47 10.22
C VAL A 38 6.36 0.76 11.07
N ALA A 39 6.80 1.92 10.59
CA ALA A 39 6.45 3.20 11.17
C ALA A 39 5.14 3.68 10.57
N LYS A 40 4.12 3.85 11.42
CA LYS A 40 2.85 4.47 11.05
C LYS A 40 2.94 5.95 11.32
N HIS A 41 2.77 6.78 10.28
CA HIS A 41 2.74 8.23 10.43
C HIS A 41 1.53 8.66 11.30
N PRO A 42 1.61 9.73 12.11
CA PRO A 42 0.49 10.18 12.94
C PRO A 42 -0.81 10.46 12.17
N SER A 43 -0.72 10.87 10.91
CA SER A 43 -1.87 11.11 10.02
C SER A 43 -2.29 9.87 9.21
N GLU A 44 -1.58 8.75 9.32
CA GLU A 44 -1.93 7.50 8.65
C GLU A 44 -3.03 6.78 9.43
N THR A 45 -4.11 6.35 8.76
CA THR A 45 -5.16 5.54 9.37
C THR A 45 -4.71 4.08 9.54
N ASP A 46 -5.37 3.33 10.42
CA ASP A 46 -5.12 1.89 10.56
C ASP A 46 -5.49 1.14 9.28
N GLU A 47 -6.55 1.56 8.60
CA GLU A 47 -6.92 1.03 7.28
C GLU A 47 -5.77 1.19 6.27
N ARG A 48 -5.19 2.40 6.16
CA ARG A 48 -4.09 2.64 5.22
C ARG A 48 -2.84 1.81 5.56
N LEU A 49 -2.51 1.68 6.84
CA LEU A 49 -1.41 0.82 7.30
C LEU A 49 -1.64 -0.63 6.86
N MET A 50 -2.87 -1.15 7.06
CA MET A 50 -3.20 -2.53 6.71
C MET A 50 -3.25 -2.75 5.21
N VAL A 51 -3.73 -1.77 4.43
CA VAL A 51 -3.66 -1.79 2.95
C VAL A 51 -2.19 -1.80 2.48
N ARG A 52 -1.30 -1.07 3.16
CA ARG A 52 0.14 -1.09 2.86
C ARG A 52 0.78 -2.46 3.12
N LEU A 53 0.41 -3.12 4.22
CA LEU A 53 0.85 -4.47 4.53
C LEU A 53 0.30 -5.49 3.51
N LEU A 54 -0.95 -5.34 3.11
CA LEU A 54 -1.59 -6.15 2.07
C LEU A 54 -0.88 -5.98 0.72
N ALA A 55 -0.65 -4.74 0.30
CA ALA A 55 0.06 -4.44 -0.95
C ALA A 55 1.49 -5.01 -0.95
N PHE A 56 2.17 -4.96 0.21
CA PHE A 56 3.47 -5.62 0.37
C PHE A 56 3.34 -7.15 0.17
N ALA A 57 2.38 -7.80 0.81
CA ALA A 57 2.16 -9.24 0.69
C ALA A 57 1.84 -9.65 -0.76
N MET A 58 0.97 -8.91 -1.45
CA MET A 58 0.58 -9.17 -2.83
C MET A 58 1.73 -9.00 -3.84
N ASN A 59 2.78 -8.26 -3.48
CA ASN A 59 3.96 -8.03 -4.31
C ASN A 59 5.24 -8.62 -3.71
N ALA A 60 5.12 -9.40 -2.63
CA ALA A 60 6.26 -9.90 -1.87
C ALA A 60 7.26 -10.66 -2.75
N GLN A 61 8.50 -10.24 -2.66
CA GLN A 61 9.66 -10.80 -3.35
C GLN A 61 10.94 -10.31 -2.69
N GLU A 62 12.07 -10.90 -3.06
CA GLU A 62 13.37 -10.47 -2.58
C GLU A 62 13.61 -8.98 -2.89
N ARG A 63 14.19 -8.25 -1.95
CA ARG A 63 14.49 -6.81 -2.05
C ARG A 63 13.28 -5.86 -2.09
N LEU A 64 12.05 -6.36 -1.94
CA LEU A 64 10.90 -5.48 -1.83
C LEU A 64 10.95 -4.72 -0.49
N GLU A 65 10.83 -3.41 -0.52
CA GLU A 65 10.96 -2.55 0.66
C GLU A 65 9.75 -1.63 0.82
N MET A 66 9.31 -1.46 2.07
CA MET A 66 8.40 -0.39 2.44
C MET A 66 9.18 0.91 2.67
N THR A 67 8.70 2.00 2.11
CA THR A 67 9.25 3.32 2.36
C THR A 67 8.68 3.94 3.65
N LYS A 68 9.01 5.20 3.90
CA LYS A 68 8.45 5.95 5.04
C LYS A 68 6.95 6.30 4.89
N GLY A 69 6.35 6.00 3.72
CA GLY A 69 4.94 6.25 3.46
C GLY A 69 4.64 7.73 3.16
N LEU A 70 3.66 8.34 3.82
CA LEU A 70 3.05 9.64 3.53
C LEU A 70 3.99 10.88 3.42
N SER A 71 5.31 10.71 3.36
CA SER A 71 6.21 11.85 3.59
C SER A 71 6.54 12.68 2.36
N THR A 72 6.46 12.15 1.14
CA THR A 72 6.82 12.89 -0.09
C THR A 72 6.10 12.35 -1.33
N ASP A 73 5.77 13.25 -2.28
CA ASP A 73 5.26 12.88 -3.61
C ASP A 73 6.32 12.18 -4.49
N ASP A 74 7.57 12.16 -4.05
CA ASP A 74 8.71 11.62 -4.81
C ASP A 74 9.07 10.17 -4.46
N GLU A 75 8.45 9.61 -3.42
CA GLU A 75 8.66 8.22 -2.99
C GLU A 75 7.34 7.45 -3.02
N PRO A 76 7.33 6.17 -3.48
CA PRO A 76 6.15 5.31 -3.37
C PRO A 76 5.92 4.85 -1.93
N ASP A 77 4.85 4.12 -1.68
CA ASP A 77 4.63 3.42 -0.41
C ASP A 77 5.51 2.17 -0.28
N ILE A 78 5.77 1.52 -1.40
CA ILE A 78 6.60 0.33 -1.52
C ILE A 78 7.38 0.41 -2.84
N TRP A 79 8.60 -0.02 -2.84
CA TRP A 79 9.41 -0.13 -4.06
C TRP A 79 10.23 -1.42 -4.13
N LEU A 80 10.60 -1.77 -5.34
CA LEU A 80 11.65 -2.71 -5.62
C LEU A 80 12.74 -1.99 -6.41
N LYS A 81 13.96 -2.11 -5.95
CA LYS A 81 15.13 -1.56 -6.65
C LYS A 81 16.04 -2.68 -7.14
N SER A 82 16.63 -2.48 -8.30
CA SER A 82 17.72 -3.31 -8.79
C SER A 82 18.97 -3.16 -7.92
N LEU A 83 19.99 -3.98 -8.17
CA LEU A 83 21.30 -3.83 -7.52
C LEU A 83 22.04 -2.55 -7.97
N SER A 84 21.62 -1.93 -9.07
CA SER A 84 22.10 -0.63 -9.58
C SER A 84 21.24 0.56 -9.18
N ASP A 85 20.32 0.40 -8.18
CA ASP A 85 19.40 1.41 -7.69
C ASP A 85 18.32 1.87 -8.70
N GLU A 86 18.10 1.14 -9.79
CA GLU A 86 17.01 1.40 -10.73
C GLU A 86 15.68 0.93 -10.14
N LEU A 87 14.61 1.69 -10.37
CA LEU A 87 13.27 1.38 -9.86
C LEU A 87 12.59 0.33 -10.74
N GLU A 88 12.60 -0.93 -10.31
CA GLU A 88 11.93 -2.05 -10.98
C GLU A 88 10.41 -2.03 -10.73
N LEU A 89 9.99 -1.69 -9.49
CA LEU A 89 8.58 -1.59 -9.12
C LEU A 89 8.31 -0.37 -8.25
N TRP A 90 7.23 0.33 -8.56
CA TRP A 90 6.66 1.44 -7.78
C TRP A 90 5.24 1.09 -7.36
N VAL A 91 4.98 0.98 -6.07
CA VAL A 91 3.62 0.73 -5.54
C VAL A 91 3.12 1.96 -4.79
N ALA A 92 2.00 2.51 -5.24
CA ALA A 92 1.32 3.63 -4.60
C ALA A 92 -0.03 3.20 -4.03
N LEU A 93 -0.42 3.78 -2.91
CA LEU A 93 -1.69 3.51 -2.23
C LEU A 93 -2.61 4.73 -2.26
N GLY A 94 -3.90 4.47 -2.38
CA GLY A 94 -4.93 5.48 -2.39
C GLY A 94 -5.18 6.06 -3.77
N LEU A 95 -5.33 7.38 -3.85
CA LEU A 95 -5.79 8.08 -5.04
C LEU A 95 -4.74 9.11 -5.52
N PRO A 96 -3.60 8.67 -6.03
CA PRO A 96 -2.53 9.56 -6.46
C PRO A 96 -3.01 10.49 -7.60
N SER A 97 -2.47 11.71 -7.65
CA SER A 97 -2.78 12.62 -8.75
C SER A 97 -2.26 12.08 -10.09
N GLU A 98 -2.87 12.49 -11.19
CA GLU A 98 -2.40 12.12 -12.54
C GLU A 98 -0.93 12.47 -12.75
N LYS A 99 -0.47 13.59 -12.17
CA LYS A 99 0.94 14.01 -12.22
C LYS A 99 1.85 12.95 -11.57
N ILE A 100 1.48 12.45 -10.38
CA ILE A 100 2.24 11.42 -9.67
C ILE A 100 2.26 10.12 -10.49
N VAL A 101 1.10 9.66 -10.98
CA VAL A 101 1.01 8.45 -11.82
C VAL A 101 1.90 8.58 -13.05
N ARG A 102 1.87 9.72 -13.75
CA ARG A 102 2.73 9.96 -14.91
C ARG A 102 4.21 9.94 -14.55
N GLN A 103 4.59 10.56 -13.43
CA GLN A 103 5.98 10.61 -12.99
C GLN A 103 6.50 9.23 -12.58
N SER A 104 5.69 8.44 -11.85
CA SER A 104 6.07 7.08 -11.46
C SER A 104 6.23 6.17 -12.67
N CYS A 105 5.33 6.24 -13.66
CA CYS A 105 5.46 5.48 -14.91
C CYS A 105 6.70 5.85 -15.73
N GLY A 106 7.20 7.07 -15.61
CA GLY A 106 8.45 7.50 -16.27
C GLY A 106 9.72 7.17 -15.49
N LYS A 107 9.62 6.78 -14.21
CA LYS A 107 10.77 6.53 -13.32
C LYS A 107 11.00 5.04 -13.02
N SER A 108 10.02 4.17 -13.27
CA SER A 108 10.07 2.76 -12.90
C SER A 108 9.60 1.85 -14.03
N ASP A 109 10.08 0.61 -14.02
CA ASP A 109 9.72 -0.39 -15.03
C ASP A 109 8.26 -0.82 -14.90
N ALA A 110 7.73 -0.92 -13.68
CA ALA A 110 6.35 -1.24 -13.38
C ALA A 110 5.78 -0.33 -12.29
N VAL A 111 4.50 0.03 -12.42
CA VAL A 111 3.74 0.83 -11.45
C VAL A 111 2.46 0.10 -11.10
N ILE A 112 2.18 -0.05 -9.79
CA ILE A 112 0.90 -0.56 -9.31
C ILE A 112 0.28 0.48 -8.38
N VAL A 113 -0.98 0.82 -8.63
CA VAL A 113 -1.78 1.66 -7.74
C VAL A 113 -2.86 0.81 -7.10
N TYR A 114 -2.84 0.69 -5.77
CA TYR A 114 -3.94 0.11 -5.01
C TYR A 114 -4.88 1.23 -4.56
N SER A 115 -5.98 1.40 -5.30
CA SER A 115 -7.03 2.35 -4.96
C SER A 115 -8.03 1.74 -4.00
N TYR A 116 -8.60 2.56 -3.13
CA TYR A 116 -9.67 2.19 -2.20
C TYR A 116 -10.44 3.46 -1.77
N GLY A 117 -11.56 3.28 -1.05
CA GLY A 117 -12.42 4.40 -0.61
C GLY A 117 -13.70 4.51 -1.44
N GLY A 118 -14.18 3.39 -2.00
CA GLY A 118 -15.50 3.24 -2.60
C GLY A 118 -15.78 4.25 -3.71
N HIS A 119 -16.85 5.02 -3.55
CA HIS A 119 -17.27 5.99 -4.57
C HIS A 119 -16.18 7.02 -4.92
N THR A 120 -15.39 7.44 -3.95
CA THR A 120 -14.29 8.41 -4.19
C THR A 120 -13.22 7.81 -5.10
N ALA A 121 -12.91 6.52 -4.94
CA ALA A 121 -11.99 5.80 -5.81
C ALA A 121 -12.55 5.68 -7.24
N GLN A 122 -13.84 5.39 -7.39
CA GLN A 122 -14.51 5.34 -8.69
C GLN A 122 -14.45 6.70 -9.41
N MET A 123 -14.77 7.80 -8.72
CA MET A 123 -14.67 9.15 -9.29
C MET A 123 -13.24 9.51 -9.69
N TRP A 124 -12.25 9.14 -8.87
CA TRP A 124 -10.84 9.32 -9.19
C TRP A 124 -10.45 8.56 -10.46
N TRP A 125 -10.85 7.30 -10.56
CA TRP A 125 -10.55 6.47 -11.74
C TRP A 125 -11.18 7.01 -13.01
N GLU A 126 -12.46 7.38 -12.97
CA GLU A 126 -13.15 8.00 -14.10
C GLU A 126 -12.44 9.26 -14.62
N LYS A 127 -11.85 10.03 -13.71
CA LYS A 127 -11.12 11.25 -14.06
C LYS A 127 -9.80 10.97 -14.77
N ILE A 128 -9.06 9.92 -14.40
CA ILE A 128 -7.69 9.71 -14.89
C ILE A 128 -7.57 8.57 -15.92
N LYS A 129 -8.54 7.66 -16.02
CA LYS A 129 -8.44 6.45 -16.87
C LYS A 129 -8.03 6.75 -18.31
N ASN A 130 -8.60 7.79 -18.92
CA ASN A 130 -8.32 8.12 -20.32
C ASN A 130 -6.89 8.64 -20.52
N SER A 131 -6.37 9.43 -19.59
CA SER A 131 -5.01 9.96 -19.68
C SER A 131 -3.94 8.92 -19.38
N THR A 132 -4.32 7.82 -18.70
CA THR A 132 -3.42 6.74 -18.31
C THR A 132 -3.35 5.59 -19.32
N THR A 133 -4.19 5.58 -20.37
CA THR A 133 -4.20 4.53 -21.41
C THR A 133 -2.85 4.32 -22.10
N ARG A 134 -2.06 5.38 -22.22
CA ARG A 134 -0.72 5.37 -22.84
C ARG A 134 0.36 4.70 -22.02
N PHE A 135 0.12 4.41 -20.73
CA PHE A 135 1.12 3.79 -19.85
C PHE A 135 0.94 2.28 -19.85
N ASN A 136 1.80 1.56 -20.56
CA ASN A 136 1.76 0.11 -20.64
C ASN A 136 2.34 -0.58 -19.40
N ASN A 137 3.03 0.17 -18.54
CA ASN A 137 3.63 -0.30 -17.30
C ASN A 137 2.81 0.05 -16.05
N LEU A 138 1.57 0.53 -16.21
CA LEU A 138 0.66 0.89 -15.13
C LEU A 138 -0.41 -0.18 -14.92
N GLN A 139 -0.50 -0.71 -13.72
CA GLN A 139 -1.63 -1.48 -13.22
C GLN A 139 -2.41 -0.67 -12.18
N VAL A 140 -3.73 -0.74 -12.21
CA VAL A 140 -4.61 -0.16 -11.18
C VAL A 140 -5.50 -1.25 -10.64
N VAL A 141 -5.39 -1.48 -9.33
CA VAL A 141 -6.13 -2.48 -8.57
C VAL A 141 -7.00 -1.75 -7.56
N ASN A 142 -8.31 -1.97 -7.60
CA ASN A 142 -9.22 -1.42 -6.62
C ASN A 142 -9.52 -2.44 -5.52
N LEU A 143 -9.50 -1.98 -4.28
CA LEU A 143 -9.91 -2.74 -3.10
C LEU A 143 -11.25 -2.19 -2.63
N LEU A 144 -12.22 -3.08 -2.37
CA LEU A 144 -13.56 -2.68 -1.94
C LEU A 144 -13.52 -2.03 -0.56
N GLU A 145 -14.27 -0.94 -0.40
CA GLU A 145 -14.28 -0.14 0.84
C GLU A 145 -14.67 -0.95 2.08
N ALA A 146 -15.67 -1.83 1.96
CA ALA A 146 -16.08 -2.70 3.06
C ALA A 146 -14.97 -3.66 3.50
N GLU A 147 -14.18 -4.16 2.54
CA GLU A 147 -13.07 -5.08 2.78
C GLU A 147 -11.88 -4.36 3.41
N THR A 148 -11.50 -3.18 2.91
CA THR A 148 -10.39 -2.39 3.49
C THR A 148 -10.73 -1.86 4.87
N SER A 149 -11.98 -1.47 5.10
CA SER A 149 -12.46 -1.07 6.43
C SER A 149 -12.39 -2.23 7.42
N ALA A 150 -12.83 -3.43 7.03
CA ALA A 150 -12.71 -4.65 7.85
C ALA A 150 -11.24 -5.00 8.11
N LEU A 151 -10.38 -4.89 7.08
CA LEU A 151 -8.94 -5.10 7.20
C LEU A 151 -8.31 -4.14 8.23
N GLY A 152 -8.72 -2.87 8.22
CA GLY A 152 -8.27 -1.86 9.17
C GLY A 152 -8.56 -2.22 10.64
N GLN A 153 -9.64 -2.94 10.91
CA GLN A 153 -10.01 -3.38 12.26
C GLN A 153 -9.04 -4.43 12.83
N LEU A 154 -8.25 -5.11 11.98
CA LEU A 154 -7.24 -6.09 12.42
C LEU A 154 -5.97 -5.44 12.95
N ALA A 155 -5.79 -4.14 12.77
CA ALA A 155 -4.54 -3.45 13.11
C ALA A 155 -4.25 -3.49 14.61
N SER A 156 -3.06 -3.97 14.96
CA SER A 156 -2.53 -3.93 16.33
C SER A 156 -1.01 -3.72 16.31
N ARG A 157 -0.45 -3.16 17.39
CA ARG A 157 0.98 -2.78 17.44
C ARG A 157 1.95 -3.95 17.28
N ALA A 158 1.51 -5.13 17.65
CA ALA A 158 2.26 -6.37 17.46
C ALA A 158 1.29 -7.41 16.91
N MET A 159 1.48 -7.86 15.69
CA MET A 159 0.56 -8.80 15.05
C MET A 159 1.30 -9.85 14.23
N LYS A 160 0.69 -11.03 14.19
CA LYS A 160 1.02 -12.11 13.28
C LYS A 160 -0.04 -12.11 12.19
N LEU A 161 0.34 -11.63 11.03
CA LEU A 161 -0.52 -11.48 9.87
C LEU A 161 -0.27 -12.64 8.92
N GLN A 162 -1.30 -13.39 8.59
CA GLN A 162 -1.24 -14.44 7.58
C GLN A 162 -2.02 -13.95 6.34
N VAL A 163 -1.39 -14.03 5.18
CA VAL A 163 -1.98 -13.66 3.90
C VAL A 163 -1.90 -14.86 2.97
N ASN A 164 -3.05 -15.37 2.56
CA ASN A 164 -3.16 -16.44 1.58
C ASN A 164 -3.76 -15.86 0.30
N ILE A 165 -3.11 -16.12 -0.83
CA ILE A 165 -3.52 -15.65 -2.15
C ILE A 165 -3.73 -16.87 -3.04
N GLN A 166 -4.92 -16.97 -3.63
CA GLN A 166 -5.27 -18.03 -4.55
C GLN A 166 -6.34 -17.57 -5.54
N ASP A 167 -6.16 -17.83 -6.82
CA ASP A 167 -7.08 -17.49 -7.90
C ASP A 167 -7.47 -15.98 -7.91
N GLY A 168 -6.53 -15.11 -7.52
CA GLY A 168 -6.72 -13.67 -7.42
C GLY A 168 -7.48 -13.19 -6.19
N GLU A 169 -7.98 -14.09 -5.35
CA GLU A 169 -8.62 -13.77 -4.06
C GLU A 169 -7.57 -13.76 -2.94
N VAL A 170 -7.82 -12.94 -1.92
CA VAL A 170 -6.91 -12.77 -0.79
C VAL A 170 -7.64 -13.00 0.52
N MET A 171 -7.11 -13.89 1.35
CA MET A 171 -7.55 -14.08 2.72
C MET A 171 -6.48 -13.55 3.66
N VAL A 172 -6.87 -12.66 4.55
CA VAL A 172 -6.00 -12.06 5.58
C VAL A 172 -6.51 -12.45 6.96
N SER A 173 -5.65 -12.98 7.81
CA SER A 173 -6.01 -13.33 9.18
C SER A 173 -5.03 -12.81 10.23
N VAL A 174 -5.57 -12.46 11.41
CA VAL A 174 -4.84 -12.13 12.64
C VAL A 174 -5.55 -12.86 13.78
N GLY A 175 -4.89 -13.88 14.35
CA GLY A 175 -5.52 -14.75 15.33
C GLY A 175 -6.75 -15.46 14.73
N GLU A 176 -7.92 -15.29 15.34
CA GLU A 176 -9.19 -15.88 14.89
C GLU A 176 -9.97 -14.98 13.92
N SER A 177 -9.54 -13.74 13.74
CA SER A 177 -10.21 -12.79 12.84
C SER A 177 -9.73 -12.98 11.41
N ILE A 178 -10.68 -13.06 10.47
CA ILE A 178 -10.41 -13.30 9.04
C ILE A 178 -11.14 -12.26 8.22
N VAL A 179 -10.47 -11.73 7.20
CA VAL A 179 -11.01 -10.82 6.17
C VAL A 179 -10.70 -11.41 4.81
N TYR A 180 -11.70 -11.49 3.94
CA TYR A 180 -11.54 -11.85 2.54
C TYR A 180 -11.58 -10.60 1.69
N LEU A 181 -10.71 -10.54 0.69
CA LEU A 181 -10.65 -9.45 -0.27
C LEU A 181 -10.66 -10.02 -1.70
N THR A 182 -11.41 -9.35 -2.57
CA THR A 182 -11.50 -9.65 -4.00
C THR A 182 -11.01 -8.44 -4.79
N PRO A 183 -9.69 -8.30 -5.00
CA PRO A 183 -9.12 -7.17 -5.72
C PRO A 183 -9.64 -7.06 -7.15
N GLU A 184 -10.12 -5.89 -7.55
CA GLU A 184 -10.64 -5.60 -8.89
C GLU A 184 -9.56 -4.97 -9.76
N ILE A 185 -9.25 -5.58 -10.91
CA ILE A 185 -8.30 -5.00 -11.86
C ILE A 185 -9.02 -3.97 -12.73
N TRP A 186 -8.84 -2.68 -12.42
CA TRP A 186 -9.40 -1.59 -13.23
C TRP A 186 -8.55 -1.28 -14.46
N LYS A 187 -7.23 -1.50 -14.36
CA LYS A 187 -6.31 -1.49 -15.49
C LYS A 187 -5.28 -2.59 -15.31
N GLY A 188 -5.16 -3.46 -16.29
CA GLY A 188 -4.09 -4.46 -16.42
C GLY A 188 -2.90 -3.91 -17.23
N VAL A 189 -1.78 -4.60 -17.14
CA VAL A 189 -0.58 -4.37 -17.96
C VAL A 189 -0.70 -5.14 -19.27
#